data_a9da4a1f43d8627093e2f60766d2ac41
#
_entry.id   a9da4a1f43d8627093e2f60766d2ac41
#
_cell.length_a   1.000
_cell.length_b   1.000
_cell.length_c   1.000
_cell.angle_alpha   90.00
_cell.angle_beta   90.00
_cell.angle_gamma   90.00
#
_symmetry.space_group_name_H-M   'P 1'
#
loop_
_entity.id
_entity.type
_entity.pdbx_description
1 polymer ?
#
loop_
_entity_poly.entity_id
_entity_poly.type
_entity_poly.pdbx_seq_one_letter_code
_entity_poly.pdbx_strand_id
1 'polypeptide(L)'
;MSLQSFSSQPTEPIELGGAPSDTTARFEAKLVPLTETQCVAIESICPTSRDLSDRVQHGRDWWPLSLAWSLHNEVPQIPAVVCRPTSTAQVSQLLAYCNEHNIPVTASGGRSGVCGAAIPLHGGVS
;
A
#
# COMPACT_ATOMS: atom_id res chain seq x y z
N MET A 1 -26.56 -16.45 -23.69
CA MET A 1 -25.57 -16.78 -22.65
C MET A 1 -25.14 -15.47 -22.01
N SER A 2 -25.66 -15.16 -20.82
CA SER A 2 -25.34 -13.90 -20.12
C SER A 2 -23.93 -14.02 -19.57
N LEU A 3 -23.02 -13.14 -20.03
CA LEU A 3 -21.72 -12.96 -19.39
C LEU A 3 -21.98 -12.39 -18.00
N GLN A 4 -21.88 -13.22 -16.97
CA GLN A 4 -21.79 -12.71 -15.62
C GLN A 4 -20.59 -11.77 -15.57
N SER A 5 -20.85 -10.48 -15.32
CA SER A 5 -19.78 -9.56 -14.99
C SER A 5 -19.16 -10.05 -13.69
N PHE A 6 -17.96 -10.56 -13.75
CA PHE A 6 -17.17 -10.74 -12.55
C PHE A 6 -16.93 -9.34 -11.99
N SER A 7 -17.70 -8.95 -10.98
CA SER A 7 -17.36 -7.77 -10.23
C SER A 7 -16.03 -8.07 -9.55
N SER A 8 -14.99 -7.32 -9.89
CA SER A 8 -13.74 -7.36 -9.16
C SER A 8 -13.98 -6.74 -7.78
N GLN A 9 -14.57 -7.53 -6.90
CA GLN A 9 -14.63 -7.15 -5.48
C GLN A 9 -13.19 -7.09 -4.98
N PRO A 10 -12.81 -6.04 -4.28
CA PRO A 10 -11.52 -6.02 -3.61
C PRO A 10 -11.38 -7.23 -2.70
N THR A 11 -10.18 -7.79 -2.61
CA THR A 11 -9.88 -8.82 -1.62
C THR A 11 -10.29 -8.32 -0.23
N GLU A 12 -10.98 -9.13 0.53
CA GLU A 12 -11.40 -8.76 1.88
C GLU A 12 -10.19 -8.34 2.73
N PRO A 13 -10.38 -7.36 3.62
CA PRO A 13 -9.32 -6.95 4.53
C PRO A 13 -8.81 -8.15 5.34
N ILE A 14 -7.51 -8.24 5.52
CA ILE A 14 -6.90 -9.23 6.41
C ILE A 14 -7.12 -8.75 7.84
N GLU A 15 -7.67 -9.60 8.69
CA GLU A 15 -7.87 -9.27 10.10
C GLU A 15 -6.55 -9.00 10.82
N LEU A 16 -6.55 -8.00 11.69
CA LEU A 16 -5.46 -7.70 12.60
C LEU A 16 -5.79 -8.24 13.99
N GLY A 17 -4.78 -8.64 14.73
CA GLY A 17 -4.90 -9.06 16.12
C GLY A 17 -5.21 -7.92 17.11
N GLY A 18 -5.22 -6.66 16.63
CA GLY A 18 -5.48 -5.47 17.44
C GLY A 18 -5.85 -4.26 16.60
N ALA A 19 -5.91 -3.09 17.24
CA ALA A 19 -6.23 -1.84 16.55
C ALA A 19 -5.09 -1.42 15.58
N PRO A 20 -5.43 -0.78 14.44
CA PRO A 20 -4.39 -0.28 13.51
C PRO A 20 -3.40 0.69 14.15
N SER A 21 -3.82 1.46 15.18
CA SER A 21 -2.96 2.37 15.94
C SER A 21 -1.82 1.65 16.67
N ASP A 22 -2.01 0.40 17.00
CA ASP A 22 -1.08 -0.41 17.79
C ASP A 22 -0.23 -1.34 16.89
N THR A 23 -0.43 -1.23 15.58
CA THR A 23 0.27 -2.07 14.61
C THR A 23 1.73 -1.66 14.50
N THR A 24 2.62 -2.64 14.58
CA THR A 24 4.07 -2.43 14.42
C THR A 24 4.58 -3.01 13.12
N ALA A 25 5.58 -2.34 12.54
CA ALA A 25 6.30 -2.85 11.37
C ALA A 25 7.38 -3.86 11.80
N ARG A 26 7.46 -4.97 11.08
CA ARG A 26 8.37 -6.07 11.38
C ARG A 26 9.76 -5.88 10.78
N PHE A 27 9.83 -5.26 9.61
CA PHE A 27 11.10 -5.05 8.93
C PHE A 27 11.75 -3.73 9.34
N GLU A 28 13.00 -3.81 9.77
CA GLU A 28 13.87 -2.68 10.10
C GLU A 28 14.55 -2.12 8.83
N ALA A 29 13.79 -1.93 7.76
CA ALA A 29 14.33 -1.31 6.56
C ALA A 29 14.42 0.22 6.72
N LYS A 30 15.41 0.82 6.07
CA LYS A 30 15.50 2.28 6.02
C LYS A 30 14.30 2.85 5.27
N LEU A 31 13.43 3.51 5.98
CA LEU A 31 12.28 4.20 5.41
C LEU A 31 12.69 5.49 4.71
N VAL A 32 12.05 5.79 3.60
CA VAL A 32 12.14 7.09 2.93
C VAL A 32 10.90 7.89 3.35
N PRO A 33 11.07 8.89 4.24
CA PRO A 33 9.94 9.71 4.68
C PRO A 33 9.50 10.65 3.54
N LEU A 34 8.21 10.91 3.44
CA LEU A 34 7.66 11.93 2.56
C LEU A 34 7.47 13.23 3.34
N THR A 35 7.85 14.34 2.71
CA THR A 35 7.52 15.67 3.22
C THR A 35 6.05 16.00 2.96
N GLU A 36 5.48 16.93 3.71
CA GLU A 36 4.10 17.38 3.47
C GLU A 36 3.92 17.94 2.05
N THR A 37 4.90 18.68 1.54
CA THR A 37 4.89 19.18 0.16
C THR A 37 4.80 18.05 -0.85
N GLN A 38 5.53 16.95 -0.66
CA GLN A 38 5.46 15.78 -1.53
C GLN A 38 4.10 15.08 -1.43
N CYS A 39 3.54 14.96 -0.24
CA CYS A 39 2.20 14.40 -0.07
C CYS A 39 1.14 15.23 -0.83
N VAL A 40 1.14 16.54 -0.67
CA VAL A 40 0.21 17.45 -1.39
C VAL A 40 0.39 17.35 -2.90
N ALA A 41 1.63 17.26 -3.39
CA ALA A 41 1.89 17.11 -4.83
C ALA A 41 1.32 15.77 -5.35
N ILE A 42 1.50 14.66 -4.63
CA ILE A 42 0.94 13.36 -4.98
C ILE A 42 -0.60 13.39 -4.97
N GLU A 43 -1.20 14.03 -3.97
CA GLU A 43 -2.66 14.22 -3.87
C GLU A 43 -3.23 14.99 -5.06
N SER A 44 -2.46 15.89 -5.66
CA SER A 44 -2.86 16.61 -6.87
C SER A 44 -2.85 15.75 -8.14
N ILE A 45 -2.14 14.62 -8.14
CA ILE A 45 -2.01 13.72 -9.28
C ILE A 45 -3.14 12.68 -9.31
N CYS A 46 -3.44 12.06 -8.19
CA CYS A 46 -4.45 11.00 -8.10
C CYS A 46 -5.09 10.96 -6.70
N PRO A 47 -6.24 10.28 -6.56
CA PRO A 47 -6.82 10.02 -5.24
C PRO A 47 -5.84 9.30 -4.33
N THR A 48 -5.72 9.76 -3.09
CA THR A 48 -4.81 9.18 -2.08
C THR A 48 -5.51 8.93 -0.77
N SER A 49 -4.88 8.12 0.07
CA SER A 49 -5.25 7.96 1.47
C SER A 49 -4.01 7.98 2.35
N ARG A 50 -4.10 8.72 3.45
CA ARG A 50 -3.10 8.74 4.53
C ARG A 50 -3.66 8.14 5.81
N ASP A 51 -4.87 7.59 5.73
CA ASP A 51 -5.49 6.89 6.85
C ASP A 51 -4.64 5.70 7.28
N LEU A 52 -4.41 5.56 8.58
CA LEU A 52 -3.53 4.54 9.11
C LEU A 52 -4.05 3.13 8.85
N SER A 53 -5.37 2.91 8.97
CA SER A 53 -5.98 1.61 8.71
C SER A 53 -5.75 1.17 7.26
N ASP A 54 -5.92 2.11 6.31
CA ASP A 54 -5.69 1.87 4.89
C ASP A 54 -4.21 1.57 4.58
N ARG A 55 -3.31 2.37 5.17
CA ARG A 55 -1.86 2.17 5.03
C ARG A 55 -1.39 0.84 5.61
N VAL A 56 -1.92 0.42 6.75
CA VAL A 56 -1.63 -0.89 7.37
C VAL A 56 -2.11 -2.03 6.46
N GLN A 57 -3.30 -1.90 5.86
CA GLN A 57 -3.80 -2.88 4.90
C GLN A 57 -2.91 -2.98 3.65
N HIS A 58 -2.29 -1.89 3.22
CA HIS A 58 -1.34 -1.86 2.11
C HIS A 58 0.11 -2.23 2.52
N GLY A 59 0.34 -2.52 3.79
CA GLY A 59 1.64 -2.98 4.31
C GLY A 59 1.91 -4.47 4.14
N ARG A 60 0.99 -5.21 3.55
CA ARG A 60 1.00 -6.67 3.48
C ARG A 60 0.24 -7.22 2.27
N ASP A 61 0.49 -8.46 1.97
CA ASP A 61 -0.24 -9.27 0.99
C ASP A 61 -0.63 -10.64 1.60
N TRP A 62 -0.99 -11.61 0.77
CA TRP A 62 -1.34 -12.97 1.22
C TRP A 62 -0.13 -13.88 1.47
N TRP A 63 1.04 -13.33 1.62
CA TRP A 63 2.20 -14.09 2.06
C TRP A 63 1.92 -14.71 3.44
N PRO A 64 2.00 -16.06 3.58
CA PRO A 64 1.57 -16.74 4.81
C PRO A 64 2.23 -16.22 6.08
N LEU A 65 3.50 -15.82 6.00
CA LEU A 65 4.21 -15.25 7.13
C LEU A 65 3.62 -13.88 7.53
N SER A 66 3.27 -13.04 6.55
CA SER A 66 2.60 -11.75 6.78
C SER A 66 1.23 -11.94 7.43
N LEU A 67 0.48 -12.98 7.03
CA LEU A 67 -0.79 -13.33 7.67
C LEU A 67 -0.60 -13.76 9.14
N ALA A 68 0.41 -14.59 9.41
CA ALA A 68 0.71 -15.01 10.77
C ALA A 68 1.09 -13.81 11.67
N TRP A 69 1.87 -12.86 11.16
CA TRP A 69 2.22 -11.64 11.88
C TRP A 69 1.01 -10.75 12.15
N SER A 70 0.06 -10.69 11.22
CA SER A 70 -1.16 -9.90 11.39
C SER A 70 -1.98 -10.33 12.60
N LEU A 71 -1.97 -11.61 12.97
CA LEU A 71 -2.64 -12.11 14.17
C LEU A 71 -2.05 -11.55 15.48
N HIS A 72 -0.80 -11.10 15.42
CA HIS A 72 -0.09 -10.43 16.52
C HIS A 72 -0.02 -8.92 16.35
N ASN A 73 -0.86 -8.36 15.48
CA ASN A 73 -0.88 -6.93 15.16
C ASN A 73 0.46 -6.39 14.61
N GLU A 74 1.14 -7.22 13.82
CA GLU A 74 2.38 -6.87 13.13
C GLU A 74 2.17 -6.92 11.61
N VAL A 75 2.83 -6.05 10.88
CA VAL A 75 2.88 -6.09 9.41
C VAL A 75 4.32 -6.02 8.94
N PRO A 76 4.64 -6.50 7.73
CA PRO A 76 6.00 -6.38 7.19
C PRO A 76 6.53 -4.95 7.20
N GLN A 77 5.79 -4.00 6.63
CA GLN A 77 6.10 -2.57 6.59
C GLN A 77 4.86 -1.77 6.24
N ILE A 78 4.85 -0.45 6.48
CA ILE A 78 3.70 0.44 6.25
C ILE A 78 4.11 1.53 5.24
N PRO A 79 3.35 1.75 4.13
CA PRO A 79 3.63 2.84 3.19
C PRO A 79 3.31 4.20 3.82
N ALA A 80 3.91 5.27 3.32
CA ALA A 80 3.60 6.63 3.76
C ALA A 80 2.22 7.10 3.24
N VAL A 81 1.90 6.76 1.98
CA VAL A 81 0.66 7.14 1.29
C VAL A 81 0.17 5.98 0.44
N VAL A 82 -1.13 5.76 0.41
CA VAL A 82 -1.80 4.87 -0.53
C VAL A 82 -2.34 5.68 -1.69
N CYS A 83 -1.97 5.33 -2.92
CA CYS A 83 -2.39 6.00 -4.15
C CYS A 83 -3.37 5.12 -4.94
N ARG A 84 -4.43 5.73 -5.46
CA ARG A 84 -5.46 5.04 -6.26
C ARG A 84 -5.66 5.71 -7.61
N PRO A 85 -4.66 5.65 -8.51
CA PRO A 85 -4.79 6.24 -9.83
C PRO A 85 -5.93 5.56 -10.61
N THR A 86 -6.74 6.36 -11.30
CA THR A 86 -7.89 5.91 -12.08
C THR A 86 -7.65 5.94 -13.59
N SER A 87 -6.46 6.35 -14.01
CA SER A 87 -6.07 6.39 -15.43
C SER A 87 -4.58 6.12 -15.62
N THR A 88 -4.21 5.66 -16.80
CA THR A 88 -2.80 5.50 -17.20
C THR A 88 -2.02 6.79 -17.11
N ALA A 89 -2.65 7.93 -17.40
CA ALA A 89 -2.02 9.25 -17.29
C ALA A 89 -1.61 9.55 -15.84
N GLN A 90 -2.49 9.29 -14.87
CA GLN A 90 -2.18 9.45 -13.45
C GLN A 90 -1.06 8.52 -12.99
N VAL A 91 -1.05 7.26 -13.45
CA VAL A 91 0.06 6.32 -13.15
C VAL A 91 1.37 6.88 -13.69
N SER A 92 1.39 7.34 -14.94
CA SER A 92 2.58 7.91 -15.56
C SER A 92 3.11 9.14 -14.81
N GLN A 93 2.21 10.07 -14.44
CA GLN A 93 2.56 11.27 -13.68
C GLN A 93 3.08 10.94 -12.28
N LEU A 94 2.42 10.00 -11.59
CA LEU A 94 2.83 9.53 -10.26
C LEU A 94 4.24 8.91 -10.30
N LEU A 95 4.49 8.02 -11.26
CA LEU A 95 5.80 7.38 -11.40
C LEU A 95 6.90 8.39 -11.77
N ALA A 96 6.60 9.34 -12.67
CA ALA A 96 7.54 10.41 -13.02
C ALA A 96 7.90 11.26 -11.79
N TYR A 97 6.91 11.69 -11.02
CA TYR A 97 7.12 12.46 -9.80
C TYR A 97 7.92 11.68 -8.76
N CYS A 98 7.55 10.42 -8.51
CA CYS A 98 8.26 9.59 -7.55
C CYS A 98 9.71 9.33 -7.97
N ASN A 99 9.97 9.14 -9.26
CA ASN A 99 11.32 8.96 -9.79
C ASN A 99 12.17 10.22 -9.63
N GLU A 100 11.62 11.39 -9.93
CA GLU A 100 12.32 12.69 -9.78
C GLU A 100 12.71 12.96 -8.32
N HIS A 101 11.86 12.58 -7.39
CA HIS A 101 12.04 12.82 -5.95
C HIS A 101 12.60 11.63 -5.17
N ASN A 102 13.00 10.56 -5.85
CA ASN A 102 13.52 9.32 -5.24
C ASN A 102 12.57 8.72 -4.18
N ILE A 103 11.27 8.77 -4.45
CA ILE A 103 10.24 8.19 -3.60
C ILE A 103 10.03 6.72 -4.00
N PRO A 104 10.16 5.76 -3.09
CA PRO A 104 9.89 4.36 -3.36
C PRO A 104 8.42 4.14 -3.76
N VAL A 105 8.20 3.30 -4.77
CA VAL A 105 6.86 2.94 -5.25
C VAL A 105 6.71 1.43 -5.18
N THR A 106 5.63 0.97 -4.56
CA THR A 106 5.26 -0.44 -4.51
C THR A 106 3.92 -0.64 -5.20
N ALA A 107 3.91 -1.38 -6.30
CA ALA A 107 2.66 -1.70 -6.98
C ALA A 107 1.79 -2.63 -6.13
N SER A 108 0.57 -2.22 -5.86
CA SER A 108 -0.38 -2.94 -5.03
C SER A 108 -1.73 -3.04 -5.74
N GLY A 109 -2.00 -4.18 -6.34
CA GLY A 109 -3.31 -4.50 -6.93
C GLY A 109 -4.24 -5.14 -5.91
N GLY A 110 -4.78 -6.35 -6.21
CA GLY A 110 -5.61 -7.11 -5.28
C GLY A 110 -4.86 -7.66 -4.06
N ARG A 111 -3.55 -7.54 -4.01
CA ARG A 111 -2.68 -8.05 -2.93
C ARG A 111 -2.83 -9.55 -2.66
N SER A 112 -3.30 -10.29 -3.65
CA SER A 112 -3.47 -11.75 -3.58
C SER A 112 -2.17 -12.54 -3.79
N GLY A 113 -1.05 -11.84 -3.99
CA GLY A 113 0.27 -12.46 -4.07
C GLY A 113 0.68 -13.11 -2.75
N VAL A 114 1.44 -14.20 -2.84
CA VAL A 114 1.83 -15.01 -1.66
C VAL A 114 3.33 -14.95 -1.38
N CYS A 115 4.04 -14.03 -1.99
CA CYS A 115 5.51 -13.93 -1.90
C CYS A 115 6.01 -12.57 -1.39
N GLY A 116 5.12 -11.71 -0.89
CA GLY A 116 5.50 -10.41 -0.35
C GLY A 116 5.80 -9.33 -1.40
N ALA A 117 5.42 -9.52 -2.66
CA ALA A 117 5.73 -8.56 -3.73
C ALA A 117 5.04 -7.19 -3.58
N ALA A 118 3.94 -7.12 -2.83
CA ALA A 118 3.22 -5.88 -2.57
C ALA A 118 3.64 -5.18 -1.26
N ILE A 119 4.74 -5.62 -0.64
CA ILE A 119 5.22 -5.04 0.62
C ILE A 119 6.03 -3.77 0.33
N PRO A 120 5.65 -2.61 0.89
CA PRO A 120 6.35 -1.34 0.69
C PRO A 120 7.60 -1.26 1.57
N LEU A 121 8.62 -2.09 1.30
CA LEU A 121 9.78 -2.32 2.16
C LEU A 121 10.47 -1.03 2.63
N HIS A 122 10.52 -0.01 1.79
CA HIS A 122 11.13 1.28 2.11
C HIS A 122 10.11 2.39 2.40
N GLY A 123 8.86 2.07 2.66
CA GLY A 123 7.78 3.04 2.81
C GLY A 123 7.35 3.62 1.46
N GLY A 124 7.39 4.93 1.31
CA GLY A 124 7.02 5.59 0.07
C GLY A 124 5.52 5.47 -0.25
N VAL A 125 5.18 5.25 -1.52
CA VAL A 125 3.79 5.10 -1.97
C VAL A 125 3.47 3.66 -2.35
N SER A 126 2.22 3.27 -2.08
CA SER A 126 1.65 1.99 -2.48
C SER A 126 0.42 2.22 -3.33
#